data_fd7f512975fc502a77dc698a507a5a80
#
_entry.id   fd7f512975fc502a77dc698a507a5a80
#
_cell.length_a   1.000
_cell.length_b   1.000
_cell.length_c   1.000
_cell.angle_alpha   90.00
_cell.angle_beta   90.00
_cell.angle_gamma   90.00
#
_symmetry.space_group_name_H-M   'P 1'
#
loop_
_entity.id
_entity.type
_entity.pdbx_description
1 polymer ?
#
loop_
_entity_poly.entity_id
_entity_poly.type
_entity_poly.pdbx_seq_one_letter_code
_entity_poly.pdbx_strand_id
1 'polypeptide(L)'
;KYPEFNLAVHQCTGVGKCRADTTRAGTVMCPSFQATRDEKDSTRGRARVLQEMINGTLVDGGWRSPEVAEALDLCLACKGCRHDCPTGVDMAAYKSQVLYHKHRGRLRPLSHYALGWLPRWGRLATKLRLGVLANFALQTPGLKHLVRAVAGVDQRRPMPRFRTGAAASHQHYELGEVTAHRGPVAVWVDSFTDAFAGSQLVAL
;
A
#
# COMPACT_ATOMS: atom_id res chain seq x y z
N LYS A 1 20.61 16.23 -12.01
CA LYS A 1 20.66 14.77 -12.14
C LYS A 1 19.27 14.16 -12.29
N TYR A 2 18.21 14.73 -11.67
CA TYR A 2 16.83 14.30 -11.74
C TYR A 2 15.91 15.53 -11.76
N PRO A 3 15.89 16.29 -12.85
CA PRO A 3 15.24 17.60 -12.88
C PRO A 3 13.73 17.52 -12.58
N GLU A 4 13.04 16.52 -13.12
CA GLU A 4 11.61 16.34 -12.87
C GLU A 4 11.31 16.01 -11.40
N PHE A 5 12.12 15.15 -10.78
CA PHE A 5 11.96 14.83 -9.37
C PHE A 5 12.29 16.01 -8.47
N ASN A 6 13.31 16.78 -8.80
CA ASN A 6 13.67 18.02 -8.10
C ASN A 6 12.49 19.00 -8.11
N LEU A 7 11.93 19.28 -9.28
CA LEU A 7 10.75 20.14 -9.40
C LEU A 7 9.57 19.60 -8.59
N ALA A 8 9.34 18.29 -8.63
CA ALA A 8 8.25 17.65 -7.92
C ALA A 8 8.36 17.82 -6.39
N VAL A 9 9.52 17.55 -5.79
CA VAL A 9 9.68 17.68 -4.33
C VAL A 9 9.59 19.15 -3.85
N HIS A 10 9.94 20.11 -4.73
CA HIS A 10 9.81 21.54 -4.45
C HIS A 10 8.39 22.09 -4.65
N GLN A 11 7.44 21.31 -5.13
CA GLN A 11 6.02 21.70 -5.14
C GLN A 11 5.46 21.95 -3.73
N CYS A 12 6.08 21.38 -2.70
CA CYS A 12 5.69 21.65 -1.33
C CYS A 12 6.16 23.06 -0.90
N THR A 13 5.24 24.01 -0.91
CA THR A 13 5.48 25.40 -0.47
C THR A 13 5.25 25.63 1.02
N GLY A 14 5.01 24.58 1.80
CA GLY A 14 4.87 24.67 3.26
C GLY A 14 3.50 25.08 3.78
N VAL A 15 2.44 25.10 2.95
CA VAL A 15 1.05 25.49 3.35
C VAL A 15 0.56 24.77 4.62
N GLY A 16 1.02 23.53 4.87
CA GLY A 16 0.76 22.84 6.13
C GLY A 16 -0.62 22.17 6.24
N LYS A 17 -1.44 22.11 5.19
CA LYS A 17 -2.73 21.39 5.21
C LYS A 17 -2.59 19.93 5.65
N CYS A 18 -1.45 19.29 5.36
CA CYS A 18 -1.15 17.92 5.80
C CYS A 18 -1.00 17.75 7.32
N ARG A 19 -0.95 18.86 8.08
CA ARG A 19 -0.89 18.88 9.55
C ARG A 19 -2.21 19.27 10.21
N ALA A 20 -3.19 19.67 9.41
CA ALA A 20 -4.52 20.01 9.93
C ALA A 20 -5.20 18.76 10.50
N ASP A 21 -6.08 18.96 11.45
CA ASP A 21 -6.96 17.91 11.93
C ASP A 21 -7.99 17.58 10.84
N THR A 22 -7.89 16.37 10.30
CA THR A 22 -8.74 15.92 9.18
C THR A 22 -10.03 15.27 9.66
N THR A 23 -10.18 15.00 10.95
CA THR A 23 -11.34 14.27 11.50
C THR A 23 -12.64 15.03 11.28
N ARG A 24 -12.58 16.36 11.27
CA ARG A 24 -13.75 17.24 11.07
C ARG A 24 -13.90 17.75 9.64
N ALA A 25 -12.87 17.64 8.82
CA ALA A 25 -12.81 18.26 7.51
C ALA A 25 -13.17 17.32 6.34
N GLY A 26 -13.48 16.05 6.61
CA GLY A 26 -13.79 15.07 5.56
C GLY A 26 -12.62 14.78 4.60
N THR A 27 -11.40 15.15 4.98
CA THR A 27 -10.18 14.92 4.19
C THR A 27 -9.41 13.75 4.75
N VAL A 28 -8.59 13.10 3.91
CA VAL A 28 -7.82 11.91 4.30
C VAL A 28 -6.31 12.14 4.32
N MET A 29 -5.87 13.38 4.13
CA MET A 29 -4.46 13.72 4.00
C MET A 29 -3.66 13.38 5.25
N CYS A 30 -2.55 12.69 5.03
CA CYS A 30 -1.55 12.27 6.00
C CYS A 30 -2.07 11.46 7.19
N PRO A 31 -2.59 10.23 6.98
CA PRO A 31 -3.01 9.35 8.08
C PRO A 31 -1.89 9.09 9.08
N SER A 32 -0.63 8.97 8.61
CA SER A 32 0.53 8.77 9.49
C SER A 32 0.75 9.97 10.43
N PHE A 33 0.65 11.20 9.93
CA PHE A 33 0.74 12.37 10.80
C PHE A 33 -0.42 12.42 11.80
N GLN A 34 -1.63 12.03 11.40
CA GLN A 34 -2.75 11.99 12.34
C GLN A 34 -2.50 11.02 13.50
N ALA A 35 -1.79 9.91 13.23
CA ALA A 35 -1.46 8.92 14.24
C ALA A 35 -0.30 9.32 15.13
N THR A 36 0.78 9.89 14.58
CA THR A 36 2.02 10.16 15.32
C THR A 36 2.13 11.59 15.85
N ARG A 37 1.52 12.54 15.15
CA ARG A 37 1.70 13.99 15.34
C ARG A 37 3.14 14.47 15.16
N ASP A 38 4.00 13.63 14.62
CA ASP A 38 5.39 13.97 14.30
C ASP A 38 5.48 14.62 12.91
N GLU A 39 6.22 15.73 12.80
CA GLU A 39 6.40 16.46 11.54
C GLU A 39 7.00 15.60 10.44
N LYS A 40 7.94 14.73 10.75
CA LYS A 40 8.57 13.83 9.78
C LYS A 40 7.57 12.92 9.06
N ASP A 41 6.43 12.62 9.71
CA ASP A 41 5.38 11.77 9.18
C ASP A 41 4.33 12.54 8.37
N SER A 42 4.46 13.86 8.30
CA SER A 42 3.62 14.69 7.45
C SER A 42 4.09 14.67 5.99
N THR A 43 3.21 15.01 5.04
CA THR A 43 3.60 15.23 3.64
C THR A 43 4.66 16.31 3.53
N ARG A 44 4.52 17.39 4.33
CA ARG A 44 5.46 18.52 4.35
C ARG A 44 6.84 18.08 4.87
N GLY A 45 6.90 17.40 6.00
CA GLY A 45 8.16 16.91 6.57
C GLY A 45 8.89 15.97 5.61
N ARG A 46 8.18 15.02 5.01
CA ARG A 46 8.73 14.12 3.99
C ARG A 46 9.27 14.88 2.77
N ALA A 47 8.48 15.84 2.27
CA ALA A 47 8.94 16.67 1.15
C ALA A 47 10.22 17.43 1.50
N ARG A 48 10.34 17.95 2.72
CA ARG A 48 11.53 18.65 3.19
C ARG A 48 12.76 17.75 3.22
N VAL A 49 12.63 16.53 3.79
CA VAL A 49 13.74 15.55 3.79
C VAL A 49 14.18 15.20 2.38
N LEU A 50 13.23 15.05 1.44
CA LEU A 50 13.56 14.80 0.04
C LEU A 50 14.19 15.98 -0.67
N GLN A 51 13.81 17.22 -0.33
CA GLN A 51 14.48 18.44 -0.81
C GLN A 51 15.93 18.48 -0.33
N GLU A 52 16.17 18.22 0.95
CA GLU A 52 17.54 18.19 1.51
C GLU A 52 18.39 17.09 0.87
N MET A 53 17.79 15.91 0.60
CA MET A 53 18.45 14.83 -0.12
C MET A 53 18.89 15.27 -1.54
N ILE A 54 18.04 15.98 -2.27
CA ILE A 54 18.34 16.43 -3.64
C ILE A 54 19.34 17.56 -3.63
N ASN A 55 19.23 18.49 -2.70
CA ASN A 55 20.15 19.62 -2.54
C ASN A 55 21.53 19.16 -2.05
N GLY A 56 21.60 18.03 -1.34
CA GLY A 56 22.86 17.47 -0.82
C GLY A 56 23.47 18.33 0.31
N THR A 57 22.64 18.99 1.12
CA THR A 57 23.09 19.86 2.21
C THR A 57 23.11 19.18 3.57
N LEU A 58 22.01 18.59 3.99
CA LEU A 58 21.84 18.00 5.32
C LEU A 58 21.68 16.47 5.28
N VAL A 59 21.32 15.92 4.13
CA VAL A 59 21.07 14.48 3.98
C VAL A 59 22.13 13.88 3.06
N ASP A 60 23.03 13.11 3.65
CA ASP A 60 24.06 12.36 2.94
C ASP A 60 23.54 11.00 2.47
N GLY A 61 24.24 10.36 1.51
CA GLY A 61 23.89 9.03 1.02
C GLY A 61 22.76 8.99 -0.02
N GLY A 62 22.13 10.13 -0.34
CA GLY A 62 21.13 10.28 -1.40
C GLY A 62 19.96 9.31 -1.23
N TRP A 63 19.61 8.57 -2.29
CA TRP A 63 18.46 7.62 -2.31
C TRP A 63 18.54 6.50 -1.26
N ARG A 64 19.69 6.29 -0.64
CA ARG A 64 19.92 5.21 0.34
C ARG A 64 20.09 5.72 1.76
N SER A 65 19.97 7.01 1.95
CA SER A 65 20.04 7.64 3.26
C SER A 65 19.05 7.01 4.24
N PRO A 66 19.47 6.73 5.47
CA PRO A 66 18.58 6.23 6.52
C PRO A 66 17.49 7.24 6.86
N GLU A 67 17.78 8.55 6.84
CA GLU A 67 16.84 9.63 7.11
C GLU A 67 15.69 9.63 6.09
N VAL A 68 16.00 9.43 4.81
CA VAL A 68 15.00 9.30 3.75
C VAL A 68 14.15 8.04 3.94
N ALA A 69 14.79 6.93 4.30
CA ALA A 69 14.08 5.69 4.55
C ALA A 69 13.12 5.83 5.73
N GLU A 70 13.58 6.41 6.85
CA GLU A 70 12.77 6.64 8.05
C GLU A 70 11.59 7.58 7.78
N ALA A 71 11.82 8.73 7.12
CA ALA A 71 10.76 9.68 6.79
C ALA A 71 9.67 9.07 5.90
N LEU A 72 10.02 8.12 5.03
CA LEU A 72 9.06 7.48 4.13
C LEU A 72 8.45 6.19 4.70
N ASP A 73 8.95 5.66 5.81
CA ASP A 73 8.54 4.35 6.33
C ASP A 73 7.04 4.29 6.60
N LEU A 74 6.52 5.19 7.42
CA LEU A 74 5.10 5.24 7.77
C LEU A 74 4.19 5.83 6.67
N CYS A 75 4.74 6.19 5.50
CA CYS A 75 3.92 6.63 4.38
C CYS A 75 3.16 5.45 3.77
N LEU A 76 1.83 5.45 3.89
CA LEU A 76 0.96 4.40 3.37
C LEU A 76 0.82 4.41 1.84
N ALA A 77 1.39 5.40 1.14
CA ALA A 77 1.21 5.62 -0.30
C ALA A 77 -0.27 5.67 -0.74
N CYS A 78 -1.13 6.14 0.13
CA CYS A 78 -2.60 6.18 -0.05
C CYS A 78 -3.08 7.23 -1.05
N LYS A 79 -2.19 8.10 -1.54
CA LYS A 79 -2.48 9.22 -2.47
C LYS A 79 -3.44 10.31 -1.92
N GLY A 80 -3.84 10.27 -0.66
CA GLY A 80 -4.65 11.32 -0.05
C GLY A 80 -4.03 12.71 -0.20
N CYS A 81 -2.68 12.81 -0.12
CA CYS A 81 -1.98 14.06 -0.36
C CYS A 81 -2.15 14.57 -1.80
N ARG A 82 -2.18 13.71 -2.81
CA ARG A 82 -2.39 14.12 -4.20
C ARG A 82 -3.71 14.83 -4.41
N HIS A 83 -4.75 14.38 -3.73
CA HIS A 83 -6.08 14.96 -3.82
C HIS A 83 -6.22 16.22 -2.95
N ASP A 84 -5.75 16.15 -1.69
CA ASP A 84 -6.06 17.17 -0.69
C ASP A 84 -5.03 18.30 -0.61
N CYS A 85 -3.81 18.10 -1.13
CA CYS A 85 -2.76 19.12 -1.09
C CYS A 85 -3.04 20.22 -2.11
N PRO A 86 -3.10 21.50 -1.69
CA PRO A 86 -3.36 22.62 -2.61
C PRO A 86 -2.27 22.80 -3.65
N THR A 87 -1.04 22.30 -3.40
CA THR A 87 0.07 22.32 -4.37
C THR A 87 0.26 21.01 -5.11
N GLY A 88 -0.64 20.03 -4.91
CA GLY A 88 -0.67 18.78 -5.68
C GLY A 88 0.47 17.80 -5.39
N VAL A 89 1.10 17.86 -4.20
CA VAL A 89 2.18 16.95 -3.82
C VAL A 89 1.70 15.50 -3.84
N ASP A 90 2.35 14.63 -4.62
CA ASP A 90 2.09 13.20 -4.67
C ASP A 90 3.21 12.41 -3.95
N MET A 91 3.11 12.30 -2.63
CA MET A 91 4.11 11.58 -1.83
C MET A 91 4.18 10.08 -2.18
N ALA A 92 3.10 9.48 -2.67
CA ALA A 92 3.11 8.10 -3.12
C ALA A 92 4.01 7.89 -4.35
N ALA A 93 3.95 8.82 -5.30
CA ALA A 93 4.86 8.82 -6.46
C ALA A 93 6.30 9.05 -6.02
N TYR A 94 6.54 9.98 -5.09
CA TYR A 94 7.89 10.26 -4.58
C TYR A 94 8.48 9.05 -3.85
N LYS A 95 7.71 8.40 -2.98
CA LYS A 95 8.12 7.14 -2.32
C LYS A 95 8.46 6.06 -3.35
N SER A 96 7.66 5.91 -4.39
CA SER A 96 7.92 4.96 -5.47
C SER A 96 9.25 5.22 -6.17
N GLN A 97 9.55 6.47 -6.51
CA GLN A 97 10.82 6.88 -7.11
C GLN A 97 12.00 6.58 -6.19
N VAL A 98 11.90 6.96 -4.92
CA VAL A 98 12.96 6.68 -3.93
C VAL A 98 13.22 5.18 -3.83
N LEU A 99 12.18 4.35 -3.69
CA LEU A 99 12.31 2.90 -3.61
C LEU A 99 12.89 2.29 -4.89
N TYR A 100 12.53 2.83 -6.05
CA TYR A 100 13.12 2.41 -7.32
C TYR A 100 14.63 2.64 -7.32
N HIS A 101 15.09 3.86 -7.03
CA HIS A 101 16.51 4.19 -7.02
C HIS A 101 17.29 3.48 -5.89
N LYS A 102 16.69 3.35 -4.70
CA LYS A 102 17.26 2.63 -3.56
C LYS A 102 17.59 1.18 -3.91
N HIS A 103 16.70 0.51 -4.63
CA HIS A 103 16.82 -0.92 -4.95
C HIS A 103 17.30 -1.20 -6.37
N ARG A 104 17.63 -0.17 -7.16
CA ARG A 104 18.14 -0.37 -8.50
C ARG A 104 19.44 -1.17 -8.49
N GLY A 105 19.49 -2.28 -9.25
CA GLY A 105 20.65 -3.17 -9.33
C GLY A 105 20.89 -4.02 -8.08
N ARG A 106 19.90 -4.14 -7.17
CA ARG A 106 19.99 -4.96 -5.95
C ARG A 106 18.75 -5.81 -5.75
N LEU A 107 18.91 -6.91 -5.03
CA LEU A 107 17.76 -7.68 -4.56
C LEU A 107 16.95 -6.85 -3.55
N ARG A 108 15.64 -6.92 -3.68
CA ARG A 108 14.71 -6.28 -2.75
C ARG A 108 14.49 -7.16 -1.52
N PRO A 109 14.05 -6.61 -0.39
CA PRO A 109 13.58 -7.42 0.73
C PRO A 109 12.53 -8.44 0.28
N LEU A 110 12.52 -9.63 0.88
CA LEU A 110 11.60 -10.72 0.53
C LEU A 110 10.12 -10.30 0.66
N SER A 111 9.82 -9.43 1.61
CA SER A 111 8.47 -8.85 1.78
C SER A 111 7.97 -8.10 0.55
N HIS A 112 8.86 -7.47 -0.23
CA HIS A 112 8.48 -6.80 -1.48
C HIS A 112 8.00 -7.79 -2.55
N TYR A 113 8.59 -9.00 -2.58
CA TYR A 113 8.15 -10.05 -3.51
C TYR A 113 6.91 -10.78 -2.99
N ALA A 114 6.86 -11.08 -1.69
CA ALA A 114 5.73 -11.78 -1.09
C ALA A 114 4.46 -10.91 -1.07
N LEU A 115 4.54 -9.71 -0.50
CA LEU A 115 3.38 -8.83 -0.31
C LEU A 115 3.09 -7.95 -1.52
N GLY A 116 4.13 -7.43 -2.19
CA GLY A 116 3.96 -6.58 -3.37
C GLY A 116 3.36 -7.32 -4.58
N TRP A 117 3.55 -8.63 -4.66
CA TRP A 117 2.97 -9.47 -5.71
C TRP A 117 1.76 -10.27 -5.24
N LEU A 118 1.23 -9.97 -4.07
CA LEU A 118 0.12 -10.70 -3.48
C LEU A 118 -1.10 -10.86 -4.43
N PRO A 119 -1.50 -9.86 -5.23
CA PRO A 119 -2.58 -10.03 -6.19
C PRO A 119 -2.25 -11.06 -7.29
N ARG A 120 -0.97 -11.21 -7.66
CA ARG A 120 -0.53 -12.23 -8.62
C ARG A 120 -0.51 -13.62 -7.98
N TRP A 121 -0.01 -13.72 -6.74
CA TRP A 121 -0.03 -14.97 -5.98
C TRP A 121 -1.46 -15.42 -5.70
N GLY A 122 -2.37 -14.51 -5.36
CA GLY A 122 -3.80 -14.81 -5.18
C GLY A 122 -4.41 -15.40 -6.44
N ARG A 123 -4.22 -14.75 -7.60
CA ARG A 123 -4.72 -15.28 -8.90
C ARG A 123 -4.11 -16.64 -9.24
N LEU A 124 -2.81 -16.82 -9.02
CA LEU A 124 -2.14 -18.10 -9.30
C LEU A 124 -2.66 -19.20 -8.39
N ALA A 125 -2.78 -18.94 -7.08
CA ALA A 125 -3.32 -19.88 -6.12
C ALA A 125 -4.75 -20.31 -6.47
N THR A 126 -5.56 -19.36 -6.91
CA THR A 126 -6.93 -19.60 -7.38
C THR A 126 -6.94 -20.44 -8.67
N LYS A 127 -6.19 -20.03 -9.69
CA LYS A 127 -6.11 -20.73 -10.99
C LYS A 127 -5.63 -22.17 -10.85
N LEU A 128 -4.65 -22.40 -9.99
CA LEU A 128 -4.07 -23.74 -9.76
C LEU A 128 -4.80 -24.50 -8.63
N ARG A 129 -5.89 -23.97 -8.09
CA ARG A 129 -6.64 -24.55 -6.95
C ARG A 129 -5.78 -24.85 -5.72
N LEU A 130 -4.70 -24.09 -5.53
CA LEU A 130 -3.74 -24.28 -4.43
C LEU A 130 -4.20 -23.65 -3.10
N GLY A 131 -5.41 -23.09 -3.03
CA GLY A 131 -5.93 -22.43 -1.83
C GLY A 131 -5.92 -23.31 -0.59
N VAL A 132 -6.26 -24.60 -0.74
CA VAL A 132 -6.22 -25.56 0.37
C VAL A 132 -4.80 -25.77 0.89
N LEU A 133 -3.85 -26.00 -0.03
CA LEU A 133 -2.44 -26.21 0.31
C LEU A 133 -1.81 -24.94 0.91
N ALA A 134 -2.10 -23.78 0.33
CA ALA A 134 -1.66 -22.49 0.86
C ALA A 134 -2.22 -22.26 2.28
N ASN A 135 -3.49 -22.52 2.50
CA ASN A 135 -4.12 -22.41 3.82
C ASN A 135 -3.51 -23.38 4.83
N PHE A 136 -3.22 -24.60 4.41
CA PHE A 136 -2.51 -25.55 5.26
C PHE A 136 -1.14 -25.00 5.70
N ALA A 137 -0.33 -24.53 4.77
CA ALA A 137 0.99 -23.95 5.07
C ALA A 137 0.89 -22.69 5.96
N LEU A 138 -0.11 -21.85 5.77
CA LEU A 138 -0.30 -20.59 6.50
C LEU A 138 -0.94 -20.78 7.89
N GLN A 139 -1.62 -21.88 8.13
CA GLN A 139 -2.36 -22.13 9.39
C GLN A 139 -1.69 -23.18 10.29
N THR A 140 -0.85 -24.06 9.73
CA THR A 140 -0.22 -25.14 10.51
C THR A 140 0.79 -24.58 11.54
N PRO A 141 0.68 -24.95 12.82
CA PRO A 141 1.65 -24.57 13.85
C PRO A 141 3.08 -24.92 13.43
N GLY A 142 4.04 -24.05 13.70
CA GLY A 142 5.43 -24.20 13.26
C GLY A 142 5.63 -23.69 11.82
N LEU A 143 5.00 -24.28 10.84
CA LEU A 143 5.16 -23.88 9.42
C LEU A 143 4.72 -22.43 9.19
N LYS A 144 3.65 -21.98 9.85
CA LYS A 144 3.18 -20.59 9.79
C LYS A 144 4.26 -19.57 10.21
N HIS A 145 5.09 -19.92 11.19
CA HIS A 145 6.16 -19.02 11.66
C HIS A 145 7.26 -18.90 10.61
N LEU A 146 7.64 -20.01 9.99
CA LEU A 146 8.60 -20.02 8.90
C LEU A 146 8.09 -19.21 7.69
N VAL A 147 6.85 -19.46 7.28
CA VAL A 147 6.23 -18.74 6.14
C VAL A 147 6.17 -17.24 6.41
N ARG A 148 5.77 -16.81 7.61
CA ARG A 148 5.75 -15.40 8.00
C ARG A 148 7.15 -14.78 7.99
N ALA A 149 8.15 -15.48 8.53
CA ALA A 149 9.52 -14.99 8.54
C ALA A 149 10.06 -14.80 7.12
N VAL A 150 9.86 -15.77 6.23
CA VAL A 150 10.27 -15.69 4.82
C VAL A 150 9.50 -14.59 4.08
N ALA A 151 8.21 -14.44 4.35
CA ALA A 151 7.39 -13.38 3.73
C ALA A 151 7.64 -11.98 4.33
N GLY A 152 8.43 -11.86 5.41
CA GLY A 152 8.66 -10.60 6.10
C GLY A 152 7.41 -10.05 6.79
N VAL A 153 6.52 -10.94 7.26
CA VAL A 153 5.28 -10.58 7.96
C VAL A 153 5.49 -10.68 9.47
N ASP A 154 4.95 -9.72 10.21
CA ASP A 154 5.00 -9.70 11.68
C ASP A 154 4.37 -10.98 12.25
N GLN A 155 5.10 -11.63 13.15
CA GLN A 155 4.69 -12.91 13.76
C GLN A 155 3.42 -12.80 14.62
N ARG A 156 3.07 -11.61 15.07
CA ARG A 156 1.88 -11.34 15.89
C ARG A 156 0.60 -11.28 15.06
N ARG A 157 0.71 -11.05 13.73
CA ARG A 157 -0.46 -10.90 12.88
C ARG A 157 -0.96 -12.24 12.34
N PRO A 158 -2.28 -12.50 12.39
CA PRO A 158 -2.83 -13.67 11.73
C PRO A 158 -2.67 -13.53 10.21
N MET A 159 -2.44 -14.65 9.54
CA MET A 159 -2.43 -14.70 8.07
C MET A 159 -3.86 -14.88 7.56
N PRO A 160 -4.25 -14.15 6.51
CA PRO A 160 -5.55 -14.36 5.87
C PRO A 160 -5.63 -15.76 5.24
N ARG A 161 -6.83 -16.27 5.11
CA ARG A 161 -7.07 -17.54 4.41
C ARG A 161 -7.38 -17.28 2.94
N PHE A 162 -6.70 -18.00 2.07
CA PHE A 162 -7.07 -18.01 0.66
C PHE A 162 -8.44 -18.62 0.48
N ARG A 163 -9.21 -18.05 -0.43
CA ARG A 163 -10.47 -18.60 -0.87
C ARG A 163 -10.26 -20.00 -1.44
N THR A 164 -11.11 -20.94 -1.03
CA THR A 164 -11.14 -22.31 -1.53
C THR A 164 -12.47 -22.55 -2.23
N GLY A 165 -12.46 -23.13 -3.43
CA GLY A 165 -13.66 -23.47 -4.20
C GLY A 165 -13.59 -23.08 -5.65
N ALA A 166 -14.47 -23.66 -6.46
CA ALA A 166 -14.52 -23.48 -7.92
C ALA A 166 -14.96 -22.07 -8.37
N ALA A 167 -15.46 -21.25 -7.46
CA ALA A 167 -16.05 -19.95 -7.73
C ALA A 167 -15.02 -18.82 -7.77
N ALA A 168 -13.89 -19.03 -8.39
CA ALA A 168 -12.75 -18.15 -8.21
C ALA A 168 -12.24 -17.59 -9.50
N SER A 169 -12.85 -17.14 -10.41
CA SER A 169 -12.39 -16.20 -11.44
C SER A 169 -13.52 -15.79 -12.37
N HIS A 170 -13.78 -14.53 -12.45
CA HIS A 170 -14.69 -13.93 -13.46
C HIS A 170 -16.12 -14.50 -13.48
N GLN A 171 -16.65 -14.94 -12.35
CA GLN A 171 -18.07 -15.11 -12.26
C GLN A 171 -18.70 -13.71 -12.31
N HIS A 172 -19.41 -13.45 -13.39
CA HIS A 172 -20.60 -12.64 -13.27
C HIS A 172 -21.40 -13.27 -12.16
N TYR A 173 -21.43 -12.66 -10.98
CA TYR A 173 -22.38 -13.07 -9.96
C TYR A 173 -23.75 -12.75 -10.57
N GLU A 174 -24.44 -13.76 -11.04
CA GLU A 174 -25.85 -13.63 -11.31
C GLU A 174 -26.50 -13.40 -9.96
N LEU A 175 -26.74 -12.13 -9.68
CA LEU A 175 -27.58 -11.73 -8.55
C LEU A 175 -28.92 -12.41 -8.82
N GLY A 176 -29.37 -13.27 -7.91
CA GLY A 176 -30.68 -13.89 -8.00
C GLY A 176 -31.75 -12.81 -8.23
N GLU A 177 -32.93 -13.19 -8.71
CA GLU A 177 -34.00 -12.29 -9.10
C GLU A 177 -34.15 -11.12 -8.10
N VAL A 178 -33.52 -10.00 -8.45
CA VAL A 178 -33.63 -8.78 -7.67
C VAL A 178 -34.92 -8.10 -8.14
N THR A 179 -35.95 -8.23 -7.36
CA THR A 179 -37.23 -7.50 -7.52
C THR A 179 -37.09 -5.99 -7.31
N ALA A 180 -35.87 -5.45 -7.31
CA ALA A 180 -35.61 -4.04 -7.01
C ALA A 180 -35.61 -3.18 -8.27
N HIS A 181 -36.49 -2.20 -8.27
CA HIS A 181 -36.74 -1.20 -9.32
C HIS A 181 -35.59 -0.21 -9.59
N ARG A 182 -34.34 -0.49 -9.18
CA ARG A 182 -33.24 0.48 -9.25
C ARG A 182 -32.20 0.26 -10.36
N GLY A 183 -32.42 -0.75 -11.22
CA GLY A 183 -31.50 -1.05 -12.34
C GLY A 183 -30.24 -1.81 -11.93
N PRO A 184 -29.39 -2.19 -12.91
CA PRO A 184 -28.19 -2.97 -12.66
C PRO A 184 -27.15 -2.17 -11.86
N VAL A 185 -26.50 -2.82 -10.87
CA VAL A 185 -25.44 -2.26 -10.06
C VAL A 185 -24.13 -2.99 -10.37
N ALA A 186 -23.07 -2.24 -10.67
CA ALA A 186 -21.74 -2.80 -10.82
C ALA A 186 -21.02 -2.82 -9.45
N VAL A 187 -20.58 -3.98 -9.02
CA VAL A 187 -19.79 -4.13 -7.80
C VAL A 187 -18.32 -4.21 -8.15
N TRP A 188 -17.52 -3.26 -7.66
CA TRP A 188 -16.08 -3.30 -7.81
C TRP A 188 -15.46 -4.21 -6.75
N VAL A 189 -14.84 -5.30 -7.20
CA VAL A 189 -14.17 -6.26 -6.34
C VAL A 189 -12.68 -6.00 -6.35
N ASP A 190 -12.10 -5.63 -5.19
CA ASP A 190 -10.66 -5.47 -5.06
C ASP A 190 -9.94 -6.82 -4.92
N SER A 191 -8.60 -6.80 -5.16
CA SER A 191 -7.80 -8.02 -5.18
C SER A 191 -7.74 -8.77 -3.86
N PHE A 192 -7.96 -8.10 -2.72
CA PHE A 192 -7.98 -8.75 -1.40
C PHE A 192 -9.32 -9.42 -1.16
N THR A 193 -10.41 -8.75 -1.47
CA THR A 193 -11.75 -9.31 -1.38
C THR A 193 -11.87 -10.54 -2.28
N ASP A 194 -11.36 -10.48 -3.51
CA ASP A 194 -11.36 -11.61 -4.44
C ASP A 194 -10.54 -12.80 -3.89
N ALA A 195 -9.34 -12.55 -3.37
CA ALA A 195 -8.44 -13.62 -2.94
C ALA A 195 -8.79 -14.23 -1.56
N PHE A 196 -9.35 -13.43 -0.63
CA PHE A 196 -9.45 -13.81 0.78
C PHE A 196 -10.84 -13.71 1.39
N ALA A 197 -11.73 -12.91 0.82
CA ALA A 197 -13.04 -12.63 1.40
C ALA A 197 -14.21 -12.99 0.47
N GLY A 198 -14.05 -14.05 -0.31
CA GLY A 198 -15.05 -14.46 -1.30
C GLY A 198 -16.45 -14.75 -0.77
N SER A 199 -16.61 -15.06 0.52
CA SER A 199 -17.91 -15.23 1.15
C SER A 199 -18.71 -13.93 1.23
N GLN A 200 -18.04 -12.78 1.29
CA GLN A 200 -18.70 -11.46 1.30
C GLN A 200 -19.31 -11.13 -0.06
N LEU A 201 -18.72 -11.64 -1.15
CA LEU A 201 -19.23 -11.45 -2.51
C LEU A 201 -20.46 -12.30 -2.81
N VAL A 202 -20.64 -13.41 -2.09
CA VAL A 202 -21.82 -14.29 -2.22
C VAL A 202 -23.01 -13.76 -1.42
N ALA A 203 -22.73 -12.90 -0.43
CA ALA A 203 -23.76 -12.31 0.43
C ALA A 203 -24.37 -10.99 -0.13
N LEU A 204 -23.84 -10.49 -1.24
CA LEU A 204 -24.35 -9.31 -1.96
C LEU A 204 -25.39 -9.71 -3.00
#